data_30b44c7c89907501aa6b25d4238a5d32
#
_entry.id   30b44c7c89907501aa6b25d4238a5d32
#
_cell.length_a   1.000
_cell.length_b   1.000
_cell.length_c   1.000
_cell.angle_alpha   90.00
_cell.angle_beta   90.00
_cell.angle_gamma   90.00
#
_symmetry.space_group_name_H-M   'P 1'
#
loop_
_entity.id
_entity.type
_entity.pdbx_description
1 polymer ?
#
loop_
_entity_poly.entity_id
_entity_poly.type
_entity_poly.pdbx_seq_one_letter_code
_entity_poly.pdbx_strand_id
1 'polypeptide(L)'
;MFKVAILDDYQNVSQQFVDLEKLSGKYEFKIFSEPFIDEVDAINQLADFEALLIMRERTPMTKNLIDNLSKLKFIITSGLRNKSIDLEATKKKKVIVCGTEINIHPTPELTWALILGLARNFKEEIDNMYQGYWQTTVGIELKGKILGLIGLGRVGSQVAKIGKAFGMQVMAWSENLNLDSCKELDVLPS
;
A
#
# COMPACT_ATOMS: atom_id res chain seq x y z
N MET A 1 4.39 -6.44 30.86
CA MET A 1 4.93 -6.69 29.53
C MET A 1 4.42 -5.59 28.62
N PHE A 2 5.23 -5.05 27.71
CA PHE A 2 4.83 -3.96 26.82
C PHE A 2 3.94 -4.50 25.69
N LYS A 3 2.72 -3.99 25.58
CA LYS A 3 1.72 -4.53 24.65
C LYS A 3 1.76 -3.81 23.29
N VAL A 4 1.87 -4.60 22.24
CA VAL A 4 1.98 -4.13 20.85
C VAL A 4 0.85 -4.71 20.02
N ALA A 5 0.07 -3.86 19.36
CA ALA A 5 -0.91 -4.28 18.37
C ALA A 5 -0.33 -4.13 16.95
N ILE A 6 -0.46 -5.16 16.14
CA ILE A 6 -0.18 -5.13 14.70
C ILE A 6 -1.53 -5.09 14.00
N LEU A 7 -1.84 -3.97 13.32
CA LEU A 7 -3.14 -3.74 12.70
C LEU A 7 -3.11 -4.05 11.21
N ASP A 8 -4.27 -4.38 10.68
CA ASP A 8 -4.51 -4.52 9.24
C ASP A 8 -3.68 -5.61 8.54
N ASP A 9 -3.27 -6.65 9.28
CA ASP A 9 -2.58 -7.82 8.70
C ASP A 9 -3.56 -8.80 8.04
N TYR A 10 -4.33 -8.32 7.06
CA TYR A 10 -5.37 -9.08 6.37
C TYR A 10 -4.86 -10.36 5.70
N GLN A 11 -3.57 -10.44 5.43
CA GLN A 11 -2.93 -11.59 4.83
C GLN A 11 -2.35 -12.56 5.87
N ASN A 12 -2.36 -12.16 7.15
CA ASN A 12 -1.77 -12.89 8.27
C ASN A 12 -0.30 -13.29 8.02
N VAL A 13 0.49 -12.31 7.58
CA VAL A 13 1.89 -12.54 7.14
C VAL A 13 2.93 -11.90 8.04
N SER A 14 2.56 -11.11 9.03
CA SER A 14 3.51 -10.39 9.89
C SER A 14 4.58 -11.30 10.52
N GLN A 15 4.20 -12.50 10.94
CA GLN A 15 5.10 -13.50 11.52
C GLN A 15 6.12 -14.08 10.51
N GLN A 16 5.88 -13.94 9.21
CA GLN A 16 6.85 -14.36 8.19
C GLN A 16 8.03 -13.39 8.06
N PHE A 17 7.83 -12.14 8.49
CA PHE A 17 8.82 -11.07 8.37
C PHE A 17 9.53 -10.74 9.69
N VAL A 18 8.90 -11.08 10.81
CA VAL A 18 9.44 -10.79 12.15
C VAL A 18 9.28 -12.02 13.05
N ASP A 19 10.37 -12.47 13.64
CA ASP A 19 10.36 -13.51 14.66
C ASP A 19 9.85 -12.91 16.00
N LEU A 20 8.54 -12.92 16.17
CA LEU A 20 7.89 -12.35 17.36
C LEU A 20 8.20 -13.16 18.61
N GLU A 21 8.55 -14.45 18.50
CA GLU A 21 8.90 -15.29 19.65
C GLU A 21 10.20 -14.82 20.32
N LYS A 22 11.19 -14.41 19.55
CA LYS A 22 12.44 -13.83 20.10
C LYS A 22 12.21 -12.55 20.89
N LEU A 23 11.11 -11.87 20.65
CA LEU A 23 10.74 -10.62 21.33
C LEU A 23 9.78 -10.84 22.49
N SER A 24 9.20 -12.03 22.63
CA SER A 24 8.14 -12.35 23.61
C SER A 24 8.55 -12.17 25.08
N GLY A 25 9.85 -12.19 25.39
CA GLY A 25 10.34 -11.93 26.77
C GLY A 25 10.14 -10.47 27.26
N LYS A 26 9.95 -9.52 26.33
CA LYS A 26 9.77 -8.08 26.62
C LYS A 26 8.44 -7.54 26.14
N TYR A 27 7.91 -8.09 25.06
CA TYR A 27 6.73 -7.59 24.35
C TYR A 27 5.67 -8.66 24.24
N GLU A 28 4.42 -8.24 24.34
CA GLU A 28 3.24 -9.04 24.07
C GLU A 28 2.60 -8.52 22.77
N PHE A 29 2.51 -9.36 21.74
CA PHE A 29 1.98 -8.99 20.45
C PHE A 29 0.56 -9.53 20.27
N LYS A 30 -0.33 -8.69 19.73
CA LYS A 30 -1.63 -9.12 19.20
C LYS A 30 -1.75 -8.66 17.75
N ILE A 31 -2.07 -9.59 16.87
CA ILE A 31 -2.28 -9.33 15.44
C ILE A 31 -3.78 -9.17 15.21
N PHE A 32 -4.16 -8.13 14.47
CA PHE A 32 -5.51 -7.86 14.02
C PHE A 32 -5.54 -8.07 12.51
N SER A 33 -6.15 -9.19 12.08
CA SER A 33 -6.25 -9.57 10.66
C SER A 33 -7.54 -9.10 10.00
N GLU A 34 -8.48 -8.59 10.80
CA GLU A 34 -9.74 -8.05 10.33
C GLU A 34 -9.85 -6.55 10.66
N PRO A 35 -10.58 -5.78 9.86
CA PRO A 35 -10.83 -4.39 10.18
C PRO A 35 -11.72 -4.27 11.42
N PHE A 36 -11.57 -3.17 12.15
CA PHE A 36 -12.52 -2.83 13.21
C PHE A 36 -13.90 -2.50 12.63
N ILE A 37 -14.96 -2.83 13.37
CA ILE A 37 -16.34 -2.55 12.95
C ILE A 37 -16.57 -1.05 12.82
N ASP A 38 -16.09 -0.30 13.80
CA ASP A 38 -16.15 1.16 13.86
C ASP A 38 -15.04 1.70 14.80
N GLU A 39 -15.03 3.01 15.00
CA GLU A 39 -14.05 3.66 15.88
C GLU A 39 -14.25 3.30 17.35
N VAL A 40 -15.47 3.03 17.80
CA VAL A 40 -15.75 2.64 19.19
C VAL A 40 -15.19 1.24 19.46
N ASP A 41 -15.36 0.33 18.51
CA ASP A 41 -14.77 -1.00 18.54
C ASP A 41 -13.23 -0.92 18.58
N ALA A 42 -12.63 -0.07 17.74
CA ALA A 42 -11.18 0.16 17.74
C ALA A 42 -10.70 0.69 19.11
N ILE A 43 -11.38 1.66 19.70
CA ILE A 43 -11.05 2.19 21.03
C ILE A 43 -11.06 1.07 22.07
N ASN A 44 -12.12 0.27 22.09
CA ASN A 44 -12.30 -0.79 23.08
C ASN A 44 -11.21 -1.87 22.95
N GLN A 45 -10.93 -2.30 21.72
CA GLN A 45 -9.97 -3.36 21.46
C GLN A 45 -8.52 -2.91 21.65
N LEU A 46 -8.22 -1.63 21.43
CA LEU A 46 -6.86 -1.07 21.50
C LEU A 46 -6.53 -0.41 22.83
N ALA A 47 -7.47 -0.30 23.78
CA ALA A 47 -7.33 0.43 25.04
C ALA A 47 -6.11 0.01 25.88
N ASP A 48 -5.68 -1.23 25.79
CA ASP A 48 -4.59 -1.80 26.59
C ASP A 48 -3.21 -1.72 25.94
N PHE A 49 -3.13 -1.32 24.66
CA PHE A 49 -1.88 -1.33 23.90
C PHE A 49 -1.07 -0.04 24.08
N GLU A 50 0.25 -0.22 24.16
CA GLU A 50 1.21 0.87 24.30
C GLU A 50 1.86 1.26 22.97
N ALA A 51 1.85 0.36 21.99
CA ALA A 51 2.29 0.63 20.63
C ALA A 51 1.34 0.03 19.60
N LEU A 52 1.15 0.76 18.50
CA LEU A 52 0.39 0.33 17.34
C LEU A 52 1.31 0.30 16.12
N LEU A 53 1.40 -0.84 15.44
CA LEU A 53 1.99 -0.98 14.11
C LEU A 53 0.84 -0.92 13.11
N ILE A 54 0.79 0.13 12.31
CA ILE A 54 -0.32 0.38 11.38
C ILE A 54 0.14 0.28 9.92
N MET A 55 -0.75 -0.25 9.08
CA MET A 55 -0.48 -0.46 7.66
C MET A 55 -1.04 0.71 6.84
N ARG A 56 -0.18 1.69 6.51
CA ARG A 56 -0.57 2.84 5.70
C ARG A 56 -1.80 3.54 6.26
N GLU A 57 -2.71 3.99 5.40
CA GLU A 57 -3.94 4.70 5.75
C GLU A 57 -5.15 3.77 5.97
N ARG A 58 -4.94 2.46 6.28
CA ARG A 58 -6.05 1.50 6.43
C ARG A 58 -6.92 1.80 7.65
N THR A 59 -6.30 1.85 8.84
CA THR A 59 -7.00 2.26 10.07
C THR A 59 -6.71 3.73 10.35
N PRO A 60 -7.72 4.62 10.30
CA PRO A 60 -7.53 6.04 10.62
C PRO A 60 -7.19 6.25 12.09
N MET A 61 -6.09 6.92 12.37
CA MET A 61 -5.69 7.35 13.70
C MET A 61 -6.24 8.75 13.97
N THR A 62 -7.55 8.82 14.18
CA THR A 62 -8.28 10.07 14.42
C THR A 62 -7.91 10.66 15.76
N LYS A 63 -8.24 11.96 15.95
CA LYS A 63 -8.11 12.61 17.26
C LYS A 63 -8.89 11.86 18.34
N ASN A 64 -10.13 11.44 18.05
CA ASN A 64 -10.97 10.76 19.03
C ASN A 64 -10.39 9.41 19.44
N LEU A 65 -9.91 8.60 18.48
CA LEU A 65 -9.23 7.33 18.77
C LEU A 65 -7.99 7.57 19.64
N ILE A 66 -7.10 8.47 19.24
CA ILE A 66 -5.86 8.78 19.98
C ILE A 66 -6.17 9.28 21.39
N ASP A 67 -7.16 10.18 21.55
CA ASP A 67 -7.51 10.74 22.87
C ASP A 67 -8.04 9.68 23.82
N ASN A 68 -8.68 8.62 23.34
CA ASN A 68 -9.24 7.55 24.16
C ASN A 68 -8.23 6.42 24.48
N LEU A 69 -7.10 6.33 23.79
CA LEU A 69 -6.06 5.35 24.07
C LEU A 69 -5.08 5.86 25.13
N SER A 70 -5.41 5.70 26.40
CA SER A 70 -4.66 6.27 27.52
C SER A 70 -3.24 5.69 27.71
N LYS A 71 -3.03 4.45 27.26
CA LYS A 71 -1.74 3.75 27.38
C LYS A 71 -0.84 3.93 26.16
N LEU A 72 -1.35 4.51 25.09
CA LEU A 72 -0.63 4.63 23.81
C LEU A 72 0.60 5.53 23.94
N LYS A 73 1.76 5.01 23.52
CA LYS A 73 3.06 5.68 23.53
C LYS A 73 3.68 5.81 22.14
N PHE A 74 3.41 4.82 21.26
CA PHE A 74 4.02 4.74 19.94
C PHE A 74 2.99 4.40 18.88
N ILE A 75 3.11 5.05 17.72
CA ILE A 75 2.48 4.65 16.45
C ILE A 75 3.60 4.47 15.44
N ILE A 76 3.71 3.28 14.89
CA ILE A 76 4.66 2.94 13.82
C ILE A 76 3.86 2.68 12.55
N THR A 77 4.04 3.51 11.52
CA THR A 77 3.34 3.34 10.24
C THR A 77 4.28 2.81 9.17
N SER A 78 3.78 1.90 8.35
CA SER A 78 4.51 1.51 7.13
C SER A 78 4.54 2.69 6.15
N GLY A 79 5.76 3.17 5.83
CA GLY A 79 6.00 4.35 5.03
C GLY A 79 6.20 5.62 5.85
N LEU A 80 6.93 6.59 5.25
CA LEU A 80 7.34 7.83 5.92
C LEU A 80 6.22 8.86 6.10
N ARG A 81 5.09 8.70 5.40
CA ARG A 81 3.96 9.63 5.44
C ARG A 81 2.66 8.85 5.55
N ASN A 82 1.83 9.24 6.49
CA ASN A 82 0.49 8.70 6.67
C ASN A 82 -0.46 9.86 6.98
N LYS A 83 -1.37 10.16 6.07
CA LYS A 83 -2.33 11.27 6.19
C LYS A 83 -3.51 10.95 7.10
N SER A 84 -3.68 9.70 7.49
CA SER A 84 -4.77 9.28 8.38
C SER A 84 -4.41 9.41 9.86
N ILE A 85 -3.21 9.89 10.20
CA ILE A 85 -2.79 10.12 11.59
C ILE A 85 -3.00 11.60 11.95
N ASP A 86 -3.77 11.87 12.99
CA ASP A 86 -3.86 13.20 13.59
C ASP A 86 -2.59 13.50 14.41
N LEU A 87 -1.62 14.13 13.74
CA LEU A 87 -0.32 14.47 14.35
C LEU A 87 -0.42 15.51 15.47
N GLU A 88 -1.45 16.36 15.47
CA GLU A 88 -1.67 17.31 16.57
C GLU A 88 -2.16 16.58 17.83
N ALA A 89 -3.04 15.62 17.68
CA ALA A 89 -3.49 14.77 18.79
C ALA A 89 -2.33 13.95 19.37
N THR A 90 -1.51 13.32 18.51
CA THR A 90 -0.34 12.55 18.98
C THR A 90 0.65 13.43 19.74
N LYS A 91 0.93 14.65 19.22
CA LYS A 91 1.82 15.61 19.88
C LYS A 91 1.30 16.03 21.26
N LYS A 92 0.00 16.34 21.38
CA LYS A 92 -0.62 16.72 22.66
C LYS A 92 -0.53 15.60 23.69
N LYS A 93 -0.70 14.36 23.28
CA LYS A 93 -0.60 13.17 24.14
C LYS A 93 0.83 12.64 24.31
N LYS A 94 1.82 13.27 23.69
CA LYS A 94 3.22 12.84 23.68
C LYS A 94 3.41 11.43 23.13
N VAL A 95 2.56 11.02 22.18
CA VAL A 95 2.70 9.77 21.44
C VAL A 95 3.74 9.97 20.34
N ILE A 96 4.75 9.10 20.31
CA ILE A 96 5.81 9.15 19.29
C ILE A 96 5.30 8.46 18.02
N VAL A 97 5.41 9.16 16.88
CA VAL A 97 5.06 8.61 15.57
C VAL A 97 6.32 8.37 14.76
N CYS A 98 6.51 7.14 14.29
CA CYS A 98 7.61 6.73 13.44
C CYS A 98 7.09 6.16 12.12
N GLY A 99 7.83 6.39 11.03
CA GLY A 99 7.58 5.75 9.73
C GLY A 99 8.74 4.84 9.33
N THR A 100 8.45 3.86 8.49
CA THR A 100 9.47 2.99 7.89
C THR A 100 9.83 3.47 6.49
N GLU A 101 10.91 2.96 5.95
CA GLU A 101 11.21 3.08 4.53
C GLU A 101 10.15 2.38 3.67
N ILE A 102 10.07 2.76 2.41
CA ILE A 102 9.09 2.24 1.45
C ILE A 102 9.82 1.51 0.34
N ASN A 103 9.45 0.25 0.09
CA ASN A 103 9.78 -0.41 -1.17
C ASN A 103 8.82 0.09 -2.27
N ILE A 104 9.38 0.70 -3.32
CA ILE A 104 8.62 1.30 -4.41
C ILE A 104 8.41 0.36 -5.61
N HIS A 105 9.04 -0.81 -5.62
CA HIS A 105 9.03 -1.74 -6.76
C HIS A 105 7.74 -2.57 -6.88
N PRO A 106 7.13 -3.10 -5.79
CA PRO A 106 5.97 -3.98 -5.91
C PRO A 106 4.76 -3.35 -6.61
N THR A 107 4.55 -2.03 -6.45
CA THR A 107 3.40 -1.35 -7.06
C THR A 107 3.49 -1.28 -8.59
N PRO A 108 4.62 -0.86 -9.20
CA PRO A 108 4.80 -0.96 -10.67
C PRO A 108 4.71 -2.40 -11.19
N GLU A 109 5.24 -3.38 -10.46
CA GLU A 109 5.17 -4.80 -10.84
C GLU A 109 3.72 -5.27 -10.91
N LEU A 110 2.94 -5.02 -9.88
CA LEU A 110 1.51 -5.35 -9.87
C LEU A 110 0.74 -4.60 -10.97
N THR A 111 1.07 -3.32 -11.18
CA THR A 111 0.46 -2.53 -12.26
C THR A 111 0.65 -3.21 -13.61
N TRP A 112 1.87 -3.66 -13.90
CA TRP A 112 2.17 -4.34 -15.15
C TRP A 112 1.58 -5.74 -15.23
N ALA A 113 1.53 -6.48 -14.12
CA ALA A 113 0.82 -7.76 -14.07
C ALA A 113 -0.66 -7.60 -14.47
N LEU A 114 -1.33 -6.55 -13.96
CA LEU A 114 -2.72 -6.25 -14.29
C LEU A 114 -2.90 -5.79 -15.74
N ILE A 115 -2.02 -4.89 -16.25
CA ILE A 115 -2.06 -4.43 -17.65
C ILE A 115 -1.90 -5.62 -18.61
N LEU A 116 -0.91 -6.47 -18.37
CA LEU A 116 -0.65 -7.64 -19.19
C LEU A 116 -1.77 -8.67 -19.06
N GLY A 117 -2.28 -8.88 -17.84
CA GLY A 117 -3.41 -9.77 -17.60
C GLY A 117 -4.66 -9.36 -18.36
N LEU A 118 -4.97 -8.06 -18.39
CA LEU A 118 -6.10 -7.52 -19.16
C LEU A 118 -5.84 -7.60 -20.67
N ALA A 119 -4.65 -7.19 -21.13
CA ALA A 119 -4.30 -7.19 -22.54
C ALA A 119 -4.30 -8.60 -23.16
N ARG A 120 -4.05 -9.61 -22.36
CA ARG A 120 -3.97 -11.01 -22.81
C ARG A 120 -5.13 -11.88 -22.31
N ASN A 121 -6.17 -11.28 -21.74
CA ASN A 121 -7.38 -11.97 -21.23
C ASN A 121 -7.05 -13.11 -20.25
N PHE A 122 -6.05 -12.94 -19.38
CA PHE A 122 -5.51 -14.02 -18.52
C PHE A 122 -6.60 -14.71 -17.69
N LYS A 123 -7.54 -13.95 -17.12
CA LYS A 123 -8.60 -14.57 -16.31
C LYS A 123 -9.43 -15.53 -17.14
N GLU A 124 -9.90 -15.09 -18.31
CA GLU A 124 -10.76 -15.89 -19.21
C GLU A 124 -10.00 -17.11 -19.72
N GLU A 125 -8.77 -16.92 -20.21
CA GLU A 125 -7.97 -18.04 -20.72
C GLU A 125 -7.61 -19.07 -19.63
N ILE A 126 -7.34 -18.63 -18.39
CA ILE A 126 -7.08 -19.52 -17.27
C ILE A 126 -8.35 -20.30 -16.91
N ASP A 127 -9.51 -19.63 -16.80
CA ASP A 127 -10.78 -20.28 -16.49
C ASP A 127 -11.16 -21.31 -17.57
N ASN A 128 -10.96 -20.96 -18.84
CA ASN A 128 -11.22 -21.85 -19.97
C ASN A 128 -10.27 -23.04 -19.99
N MET A 129 -9.00 -22.86 -19.67
CA MET A 129 -8.03 -23.96 -19.52
C MET A 129 -8.48 -24.98 -18.46
N TYR A 130 -8.97 -24.52 -17.32
CA TYR A 130 -9.52 -25.43 -16.29
C TYR A 130 -10.75 -26.21 -16.77
N GLN A 131 -11.49 -25.69 -17.77
CA GLN A 131 -12.65 -26.34 -18.37
C GLN A 131 -12.28 -27.20 -19.59
N GLY A 132 -11.00 -27.31 -19.93
CA GLY A 132 -10.51 -28.11 -21.06
C GLY A 132 -10.54 -27.40 -22.41
N TYR A 133 -10.79 -26.09 -22.44
CA TYR A 133 -10.69 -25.26 -23.65
C TYR A 133 -9.28 -24.73 -23.87
N TRP A 134 -8.93 -24.40 -25.12
CA TRP A 134 -7.60 -23.93 -25.49
C TRP A 134 -7.69 -22.79 -26.50
N GLN A 135 -6.97 -21.68 -26.24
CA GLN A 135 -6.87 -20.51 -27.11
C GLN A 135 -8.24 -19.96 -27.52
N THR A 136 -9.05 -19.57 -26.55
CA THR A 136 -10.44 -19.16 -26.78
C THR A 136 -10.57 -17.69 -27.11
N THR A 137 -9.57 -16.87 -26.76
CA THR A 137 -9.58 -15.42 -26.98
C THR A 137 -8.36 -14.95 -27.75
N VAL A 138 -8.45 -13.74 -28.31
CA VAL A 138 -7.34 -13.03 -28.94
C VAL A 138 -7.02 -11.79 -28.13
N GLY A 139 -5.84 -11.74 -27.51
CA GLY A 139 -5.38 -10.57 -26.77
C GLY A 139 -4.97 -9.41 -27.67
N ILE A 140 -4.76 -8.25 -27.09
CA ILE A 140 -4.26 -7.06 -27.78
C ILE A 140 -2.75 -6.91 -27.63
N GLU A 141 -2.08 -6.46 -28.68
CA GLU A 141 -0.67 -6.06 -28.65
C GLU A 141 -0.54 -4.66 -28.04
N LEU A 142 0.48 -4.47 -27.17
CA LEU A 142 0.73 -3.18 -26.53
C LEU A 142 1.60 -2.24 -27.35
N LYS A 143 2.45 -2.77 -28.25
CA LYS A 143 3.32 -1.97 -29.12
C LYS A 143 2.51 -0.96 -29.94
N GLY A 144 2.94 0.29 -29.92
CA GLY A 144 2.27 1.39 -30.61
C GLY A 144 0.98 1.90 -29.94
N LYS A 145 0.54 1.28 -28.84
CA LYS A 145 -0.59 1.79 -28.06
C LYS A 145 -0.16 2.92 -27.14
N ILE A 146 -1.13 3.68 -26.66
CA ILE A 146 -0.92 4.79 -25.73
C ILE A 146 -1.13 4.29 -24.31
N LEU A 147 -0.14 4.56 -23.43
CA LEU A 147 -0.26 4.41 -21.99
C LEU A 147 -0.49 5.78 -21.35
N GLY A 148 -1.69 6.03 -20.87
CA GLY A 148 -2.02 7.24 -20.10
C GLY A 148 -1.73 7.05 -18.63
N LEU A 149 -1.02 8.00 -18.02
CA LEU A 149 -0.67 8.00 -16.59
C LEU A 149 -1.28 9.21 -15.90
N ILE A 150 -2.01 8.98 -14.81
CA ILE A 150 -2.43 10.03 -13.88
C ILE A 150 -1.38 10.10 -12.79
N GLY A 151 -0.42 11.01 -12.96
CA GLY A 151 0.75 11.18 -12.10
C GLY A 151 2.03 10.55 -12.66
N LEU A 152 3.10 11.36 -12.71
CA LEU A 152 4.44 10.95 -13.13
C LEU A 152 5.44 11.05 -11.96
N GLY A 153 4.98 10.62 -10.76
CA GLY A 153 5.82 10.51 -9.58
C GLY A 153 6.65 9.21 -9.57
N ARG A 154 7.17 8.84 -8.40
CA ARG A 154 8.07 7.67 -8.24
C ARG A 154 7.53 6.37 -8.86
N VAL A 155 6.26 6.07 -8.67
CA VAL A 155 5.62 4.87 -9.25
C VAL A 155 5.35 5.07 -10.73
N GLY A 156 4.69 6.19 -11.12
CA GLY A 156 4.34 6.49 -12.50
C GLY A 156 5.56 6.51 -13.43
N SER A 157 6.69 7.03 -12.96
CA SER A 157 7.95 7.03 -13.74
C SER A 157 8.48 5.62 -14.01
N GLN A 158 8.34 4.68 -13.06
CA GLN A 158 8.73 3.29 -13.29
C GLN A 158 7.77 2.60 -14.27
N VAL A 159 6.48 2.82 -14.12
CA VAL A 159 5.46 2.31 -15.05
C VAL A 159 5.69 2.85 -16.46
N ALA A 160 6.02 4.14 -16.61
CA ALA A 160 6.37 4.77 -17.87
C ALA A 160 7.57 4.10 -18.55
N LYS A 161 8.67 3.88 -17.82
CA LYS A 161 9.87 3.22 -18.36
C LYS A 161 9.57 1.83 -18.92
N ILE A 162 8.76 1.05 -18.22
CA ILE A 162 8.36 -0.29 -18.67
C ILE A 162 7.43 -0.19 -19.89
N GLY A 163 6.49 0.77 -19.92
CA GLY A 163 5.64 1.02 -21.10
C GLY A 163 6.44 1.35 -22.36
N LYS A 164 7.47 2.17 -22.21
CA LYS A 164 8.41 2.45 -23.31
C LYS A 164 9.13 1.19 -23.78
N ALA A 165 9.54 0.30 -22.87
CA ALA A 165 10.17 -0.98 -23.24
C ALA A 165 9.21 -1.90 -24.01
N PHE A 166 7.89 -1.81 -23.79
CA PHE A 166 6.87 -2.46 -24.63
C PHE A 166 6.58 -1.74 -25.96
N GLY A 167 7.30 -0.66 -26.25
CA GLY A 167 7.09 0.12 -27.47
C GLY A 167 5.81 0.94 -27.48
N MET A 168 5.28 1.27 -26.29
CA MET A 168 4.10 2.14 -26.16
C MET A 168 4.50 3.63 -26.25
N GLN A 169 3.56 4.46 -26.69
CA GLN A 169 3.62 5.90 -26.46
C GLN A 169 3.11 6.17 -25.04
N VAL A 170 3.85 6.97 -24.26
CA VAL A 170 3.45 7.27 -22.88
C VAL A 170 3.04 8.73 -22.78
N MET A 171 1.88 8.98 -22.20
CA MET A 171 1.36 10.31 -21.87
C MET A 171 1.12 10.39 -20.36
N ALA A 172 1.34 11.56 -19.78
CA ALA A 172 1.09 11.77 -18.36
C ALA A 172 0.38 13.09 -18.10
N TRP A 173 -0.52 13.04 -17.13
CA TRP A 173 -1.19 14.20 -16.57
C TRP A 173 -1.05 14.23 -15.05
N SER A 174 -0.85 15.40 -14.47
CA SER A 174 -1.10 15.69 -13.07
C SER A 174 -1.23 17.20 -12.88
N GLU A 175 -1.89 17.61 -11.80
CA GLU A 175 -2.04 19.05 -11.44
C GLU A 175 -0.69 19.77 -11.36
N ASN A 176 0.36 19.10 -10.88
CA ASN A 176 1.70 19.63 -10.73
C ASN A 176 2.72 18.80 -11.55
N LEU A 177 2.43 18.59 -12.84
CA LEU A 177 3.29 17.79 -13.71
C LEU A 177 4.64 18.46 -13.93
N ASN A 178 5.72 17.73 -13.62
CA ASN A 178 7.07 18.21 -13.87
C ASN A 178 7.46 17.94 -15.34
N LEU A 179 7.58 19.00 -16.13
CA LEU A 179 7.90 18.92 -17.57
C LEU A 179 9.33 18.42 -17.84
N ASP A 180 10.27 18.65 -16.94
CA ASP A 180 11.63 18.14 -17.10
C ASP A 180 11.67 16.63 -16.91
N SER A 181 10.92 16.12 -15.95
CA SER A 181 10.71 14.66 -15.81
C SER A 181 10.03 14.05 -17.03
N CYS A 182 9.09 14.77 -17.68
CA CYS A 182 8.48 14.32 -18.91
C CYS A 182 9.51 14.19 -20.03
N LYS A 183 10.36 15.21 -20.20
CA LYS A 183 11.45 15.20 -21.20
C LYS A 183 12.45 14.08 -20.95
N GLU A 184 12.92 13.95 -19.70
CA GLU A 184 13.88 12.92 -19.30
C GLU A 184 13.38 11.50 -19.60
N LEU A 185 12.10 11.26 -19.37
CA LEU A 185 11.46 9.94 -19.57
C LEU A 185 10.86 9.75 -20.97
N ASP A 186 10.95 10.75 -21.85
CA ASP A 186 10.29 10.78 -23.15
C ASP A 186 8.78 10.47 -23.02
N VAL A 187 8.11 11.18 -22.12
CA VAL A 187 6.67 11.10 -21.84
C VAL A 187 6.01 12.38 -22.32
N LEU A 188 4.90 12.24 -23.04
CA LEU A 188 4.14 13.41 -23.53
C LEU A 188 3.31 13.99 -22.38
N PRO A 189 3.39 15.29 -22.11
CA PRO A 189 2.47 15.95 -21.20
C PRO A 189 1.08 16.03 -21.81
N SER A 190 0.03 15.80 -21.00
CA SER A 190 -1.37 15.89 -21.41
C SER A 190 -2.09 16.97 -20.61
#